data_1b2c63c100411f1f5d2590974ce3d462
#
_entry.id   1b2c63c100411f1f5d2590974ce3d462
#
_cell.length_a   1.000
_cell.length_b   1.000
_cell.length_c   1.000
_cell.angle_alpha   90.00
_cell.angle_beta   90.00
_cell.angle_gamma   90.00
#
_symmetry.space_group_name_H-M   'P 1'
#
loop_
_entity.id
_entity.type
_entity.pdbx_description
1 polymer ?
#
loop_
_entity_poly.entity_id
_entity_poly.type
_entity_poly.pdbx_seq_one_letter_code
_entity_poly.pdbx_strand_id
1 'polypeptide(L)'
;MQRHLLIIQKNKKMNLKKFLLSFAMLTFVAVTAVSAQETKDKKEFAISNYLKISGNLDLEYDNLHWKQNDGSMKETSTFNLRRGRLVASGNITKQLEFKFQLEMASNPRILDAYMKLNLHNSFQIRIGQGKIPFTIENPYAPSFLTIDNTQVINALSGMGSDPLIANNKYGGGREMGVAIMGGFIEREGYSVINYNIGIFNGNGINVKNDNLSFAYVGQLEIKPIKDLKFHASAYLGEYKLNDSVEKALRNRYAVGAEYSSKTWMLRSEYVWGVTELNDDPLAPASTMNQKSDGFYAQAAYNFYLKCKNGKTQTLYPVVRYDYYAKNSEVNAGKSTYWLAGIGWWPEKHLRFQLNYTLRHEIGKENLGHYVAAQATVKF
;
A
#
# COMPACT_ATOMS: atom_id res chain seq x y z
N MET A 1 -8.74 -37.30 8.17
CA MET A 1 -8.93 -35.98 8.78
C MET A 1 -7.78 -35.58 9.73
N GLN A 2 -7.32 -36.43 10.66
CA GLN A 2 -6.20 -36.09 11.58
C GLN A 2 -4.82 -35.89 10.92
N ARG A 3 -4.50 -36.55 9.80
CA ARG A 3 -3.21 -36.36 9.07
C ARG A 3 -3.10 -34.99 8.38
N HIS A 4 -4.20 -34.42 7.93
CA HIS A 4 -4.20 -33.09 7.31
C HIS A 4 -3.97 -31.94 8.32
N LEU A 5 -4.51 -32.08 9.53
CA LEU A 5 -4.29 -31.12 10.62
C LEU A 5 -2.83 -31.07 11.10
N LEU A 6 -2.17 -32.23 11.15
CA LEU A 6 -0.76 -32.34 11.53
C LEU A 6 0.19 -31.71 10.50
N ILE A 7 -0.12 -31.79 9.22
CA ILE A 7 0.68 -31.18 8.15
C ILE A 7 0.55 -29.66 8.19
N ILE A 8 -0.65 -29.12 8.43
CA ILE A 8 -0.90 -27.68 8.55
C ILE A 8 -0.20 -27.10 9.80
N GLN A 9 -0.22 -27.81 10.93
CA GLN A 9 0.50 -27.38 12.13
C GLN A 9 2.02 -27.44 11.97
N LYS A 10 2.56 -28.44 11.24
CA LYS A 10 3.99 -28.58 11.00
C LYS A 10 4.53 -27.49 10.06
N ASN A 11 3.77 -27.11 9.05
CA ASN A 11 4.13 -26.01 8.14
C ASN A 11 4.07 -24.64 8.85
N LYS A 12 3.11 -24.42 9.74
CA LYS A 12 3.02 -23.17 10.53
C LYS A 12 4.20 -23.01 11.50
N LYS A 13 4.63 -24.08 12.17
CA LYS A 13 5.81 -24.07 13.06
C LYS A 13 7.13 -23.88 12.29
N MET A 14 7.24 -24.43 11.08
CA MET A 14 8.45 -24.31 10.27
C MET A 14 8.65 -22.88 9.73
N ASN A 15 7.57 -22.17 9.40
CA ASN A 15 7.62 -20.78 8.96
C ASN A 15 8.01 -19.81 10.09
N LEU A 16 7.51 -20.07 11.30
CA LEU A 16 7.86 -19.25 12.47
C LEU A 16 9.35 -19.41 12.87
N LYS A 17 9.90 -20.63 12.82
CA LYS A 17 11.34 -20.85 13.09
C LYS A 17 12.24 -20.18 12.05
N LYS A 18 11.90 -20.24 10.78
CA LYS A 18 12.62 -19.56 9.70
C LYS A 18 12.55 -18.04 9.85
N PHE A 19 11.40 -17.51 10.23
CA PHE A 19 11.20 -16.10 10.52
C PHE A 19 12.02 -15.61 11.73
N LEU A 20 12.02 -16.38 12.83
CA LEU A 20 12.82 -16.08 14.02
C LEU A 20 14.32 -16.15 13.74
N LEU A 21 14.78 -17.07 12.88
CA LEU A 21 16.19 -17.14 12.46
C LEU A 21 16.60 -15.93 11.64
N SER A 22 15.72 -15.45 10.74
CA SER A 22 15.96 -14.24 9.95
C SER A 22 15.98 -12.97 10.83
N PHE A 23 15.15 -12.91 11.86
CA PHE A 23 15.13 -11.83 12.84
C PHE A 23 16.38 -11.85 13.74
N ALA A 24 16.80 -13.03 14.20
CA ALA A 24 18.03 -13.20 14.97
C ALA A 24 19.29 -12.80 14.15
N MET A 25 19.31 -13.09 12.84
CA MET A 25 20.38 -12.62 11.94
C MET A 25 20.41 -11.10 11.81
N LEU A 26 19.24 -10.45 11.71
CA LEU A 26 19.16 -8.98 11.62
C LEU A 26 19.55 -8.29 12.93
N THR A 27 19.13 -8.85 14.09
CA THR A 27 19.52 -8.35 15.41
C THR A 27 21.00 -8.61 15.70
N PHE A 28 21.54 -9.73 15.23
CA PHE A 28 22.97 -10.01 15.36
C PHE A 28 23.83 -9.03 14.55
N VAL A 29 23.41 -8.66 13.33
CA VAL A 29 24.07 -7.63 12.53
C VAL A 29 23.97 -6.25 13.20
N ALA A 30 22.84 -5.91 13.82
CA ALA A 30 22.67 -4.65 14.54
C ALA A 30 23.51 -4.58 15.84
N VAL A 31 23.60 -5.69 16.58
CA VAL A 31 24.39 -5.78 17.82
C VAL A 31 25.89 -5.78 17.53
N THR A 32 26.35 -6.45 16.46
CA THR A 32 27.77 -6.41 16.07
C THR A 32 28.19 -5.03 15.58
N ALA A 33 27.29 -4.23 15.00
CA ALA A 33 27.56 -2.84 14.61
C ALA A 33 27.77 -1.91 15.83
N VAL A 34 27.18 -2.21 16.98
CA VAL A 34 27.38 -1.45 18.24
C VAL A 34 28.67 -1.87 18.99
N SER A 35 29.09 -3.12 18.83
CA SER A 35 30.30 -3.64 19.52
C SER A 35 31.60 -3.35 18.78
N ALA A 36 31.60 -2.81 17.58
CA ALA A 36 32.77 -2.56 16.73
C ALA A 36 33.44 -1.22 16.98
N GLN A 37 33.24 -0.59 18.14
CA GLN A 37 33.79 0.74 18.45
C GLN A 37 35.20 0.74 19.06
N GLU A 38 35.85 -0.41 19.19
CA GLU A 38 37.26 -0.48 19.70
C GLU A 38 38.12 -1.44 18.86
N THR A 39 38.68 -0.94 17.76
CA THR A 39 40.03 -1.30 17.30
C THR A 39 40.44 -0.38 16.14
N LYS A 40 41.52 0.39 16.35
CA LYS A 40 42.20 1.18 15.32
C LYS A 40 42.94 0.24 14.36
N ASP A 41 42.87 0.60 13.06
CA ASP A 41 43.65 0.07 11.94
C ASP A 41 43.16 -1.25 11.27
N LYS A 42 41.99 -1.15 10.66
CA LYS A 42 41.66 -1.77 9.35
C LYS A 42 40.59 -0.89 8.76
N LYS A 43 40.54 -0.68 7.41
CA LYS A 43 39.40 -0.10 6.71
C LYS A 43 38.23 -1.06 6.85
N GLU A 44 37.66 -1.18 8.02
CA GLU A 44 36.43 -1.89 8.26
C GLU A 44 35.30 -1.13 7.54
N PHE A 45 34.57 -1.85 6.78
CA PHE A 45 33.33 -1.41 6.14
C PHE A 45 32.38 -0.97 7.26
N ALA A 46 32.40 0.31 7.61
CA ALA A 46 31.54 0.83 8.68
C ALA A 46 30.08 0.78 8.19
N ILE A 47 29.41 -0.32 8.51
CA ILE A 47 27.97 -0.57 8.17
C ILE A 47 27.10 0.63 8.54
N SER A 48 27.45 1.36 9.61
CA SER A 48 26.74 2.57 10.05
C SER A 48 26.67 3.70 9.02
N ASN A 49 27.63 3.80 8.10
CA ASN A 49 27.63 4.83 7.06
C ASN A 49 26.71 4.50 5.88
N TYR A 50 26.30 3.22 5.77
CA TYR A 50 25.53 2.71 4.65
C TYR A 50 24.14 2.22 5.04
N LEU A 51 23.86 2.01 6.34
CA LEU A 51 22.65 1.42 6.85
C LEU A 51 21.89 2.43 7.72
N LYS A 52 20.65 2.72 7.31
CA LYS A 52 19.66 3.45 8.10
C LYS A 52 18.57 2.48 8.53
N ILE A 53 18.35 2.37 9.84
CA ILE A 53 17.22 1.65 10.43
C ILE A 53 16.14 2.67 10.76
N SER A 54 14.89 2.34 10.43
CA SER A 54 13.71 3.13 10.76
C SER A 54 12.50 2.22 10.86
N GLY A 55 11.40 2.72 11.38
CA GLY A 55 10.19 1.93 11.50
C GLY A 55 8.99 2.73 11.95
N ASN A 56 7.88 2.01 12.09
CA ASN A 56 6.69 2.55 12.72
C ASN A 56 5.90 1.46 13.46
N LEU A 57 5.23 1.89 14.51
CA LEU A 57 4.28 1.12 15.27
C LEU A 57 2.94 1.83 15.19
N ASP A 58 1.90 1.15 14.69
CA ASP A 58 0.53 1.68 14.61
C ASP A 58 -0.36 0.84 15.52
N LEU A 59 -0.79 1.43 16.64
CA LEU A 59 -1.78 0.88 17.55
C LEU A 59 -3.14 1.45 17.18
N GLU A 60 -4.15 0.61 17.07
CA GLU A 60 -5.47 0.99 16.59
C GLU A 60 -6.57 0.42 17.48
N TYR A 61 -7.60 1.22 17.67
CA TYR A 61 -8.91 0.78 18.12
C TYR A 61 -9.88 0.99 16.96
N ASP A 62 -10.67 -0.01 16.65
CA ASP A 62 -11.74 0.07 15.68
C ASP A 62 -13.07 -0.41 16.25
N ASN A 63 -14.14 0.27 15.85
CA ASN A 63 -15.51 -0.05 16.19
C ASN A 63 -16.38 0.06 14.94
N LEU A 64 -17.04 -1.02 14.58
CA LEU A 64 -18.01 -1.09 13.50
C LEU A 64 -19.37 -1.51 14.06
N HIS A 65 -20.41 -0.79 13.66
CA HIS A 65 -21.78 -1.14 13.93
C HIS A 65 -22.57 -1.01 12.62
N TRP A 66 -23.04 -2.13 12.09
CA TRP A 66 -23.75 -2.17 10.80
C TRP A 66 -24.85 -3.20 10.81
N LYS A 67 -26.09 -2.74 10.78
CA LYS A 67 -27.26 -3.60 10.58
C LYS A 67 -27.38 -3.97 9.09
N GLN A 68 -27.33 -5.26 8.78
CA GLN A 68 -27.51 -5.78 7.43
C GLN A 68 -28.99 -5.84 7.07
N ASN A 69 -29.32 -5.90 5.78
CA ASN A 69 -30.73 -5.95 5.33
C ASN A 69 -31.44 -7.27 5.69
N ASP A 70 -30.70 -8.35 5.91
CA ASP A 70 -31.21 -9.63 6.44
C ASP A 70 -31.49 -9.59 7.96
N GLY A 71 -31.29 -8.42 8.59
CA GLY A 71 -31.47 -8.23 10.02
C GLY A 71 -30.25 -8.61 10.87
N SER A 72 -29.23 -9.22 10.29
CA SER A 72 -28.01 -9.55 11.00
C SER A 72 -27.21 -8.28 11.37
N MET A 73 -26.45 -8.34 12.46
CA MET A 73 -25.57 -7.26 12.91
C MET A 73 -24.13 -7.63 12.59
N LYS A 74 -23.41 -6.72 11.91
CA LYS A 74 -21.97 -6.79 11.78
C LYS A 74 -21.35 -5.80 12.76
N GLU A 75 -20.77 -6.33 13.82
CA GLU A 75 -20.19 -5.52 14.90
C GLU A 75 -18.76 -5.93 15.15
N THR A 76 -17.90 -4.96 15.38
CA THR A 76 -16.55 -5.14 15.90
C THR A 76 -16.26 -4.07 16.94
N SER A 77 -15.51 -4.42 17.96
CA SER A 77 -14.96 -3.47 18.93
C SER A 77 -13.65 -4.07 19.42
N THR A 78 -12.52 -3.58 18.91
CA THR A 78 -11.25 -4.25 19.16
C THR A 78 -10.06 -3.29 19.16
N PHE A 79 -9.09 -3.59 20.03
CA PHE A 79 -7.74 -3.04 19.93
C PHE A 79 -6.85 -3.99 19.16
N ASN A 80 -6.03 -3.45 18.25
CA ASN A 80 -5.12 -4.25 17.46
C ASN A 80 -3.79 -3.54 17.21
N LEU A 81 -2.75 -4.32 16.95
CA LEU A 81 -1.50 -3.85 16.38
C LEU A 81 -1.63 -3.88 14.86
N ARG A 82 -2.01 -2.74 14.28
CA ARG A 82 -2.26 -2.65 12.85
C ARG A 82 -0.99 -2.81 12.01
N ARG A 83 0.11 -2.20 12.46
CA ARG A 83 1.42 -2.27 11.79
C ARG A 83 2.54 -2.28 12.81
N GLY A 84 3.49 -3.14 12.60
CA GLY A 84 4.79 -3.15 13.26
C GLY A 84 5.87 -3.28 12.19
N ARG A 85 6.40 -2.16 11.69
CA ARG A 85 7.30 -2.16 10.53
C ARG A 85 8.72 -1.83 10.92
N LEU A 86 9.64 -2.60 10.37
CA LEU A 86 11.07 -2.34 10.43
C LEU A 86 11.60 -2.16 9.01
N VAL A 87 12.38 -1.12 8.79
CA VAL A 87 12.98 -0.76 7.51
C VAL A 87 14.48 -0.68 7.68
N ALA A 88 15.21 -1.44 6.88
CA ALA A 88 16.65 -1.29 6.66
C ALA A 88 16.86 -0.74 5.26
N SER A 89 17.52 0.39 5.12
CA SER A 89 17.78 1.02 3.81
C SER A 89 19.09 1.75 3.82
N GLY A 90 19.64 2.00 2.64
CA GLY A 90 20.87 2.75 2.51
C GLY A 90 21.45 2.77 1.11
N ASN A 91 22.55 3.49 0.96
CA ASN A 91 23.32 3.60 -0.27
C ASN A 91 24.65 2.84 -0.11
N ILE A 92 24.79 1.70 -0.79
CA ILE A 92 26.02 0.90 -0.81
C ILE A 92 27.11 1.68 -1.56
N THR A 93 26.72 2.35 -2.64
CA THR A 93 27.55 3.31 -3.38
C THR A 93 26.72 4.57 -3.66
N LYS A 94 27.35 5.60 -4.27
CA LYS A 94 26.60 6.79 -4.72
C LYS A 94 25.45 6.47 -5.67
N GLN A 95 25.55 5.35 -6.37
CA GLN A 95 24.58 4.94 -7.40
C GLN A 95 23.69 3.78 -6.95
N LEU A 96 24.13 2.93 -6.02
CA LEU A 96 23.43 1.71 -5.61
C LEU A 96 22.76 1.91 -4.25
N GLU A 97 21.45 1.94 -4.24
CA GLU A 97 20.55 1.98 -3.09
C GLU A 97 19.93 0.61 -2.85
N PHE A 98 19.70 0.26 -1.60
CA PHE A 98 18.89 -0.90 -1.24
C PHE A 98 17.81 -0.52 -0.23
N LYS A 99 16.73 -1.31 -0.22
CA LYS A 99 15.70 -1.24 0.81
C LYS A 99 15.19 -2.63 1.14
N PHE A 100 15.08 -2.88 2.44
CA PHE A 100 14.43 -4.06 2.99
C PHE A 100 13.43 -3.62 4.06
N GLN A 101 12.17 -4.07 3.96
CA GLN A 101 11.10 -3.70 4.88
C GLN A 101 10.32 -4.94 5.30
N LEU A 102 10.15 -5.09 6.60
CA LEU A 102 9.33 -6.14 7.22
C LEU A 102 8.04 -5.56 7.79
N GLU A 103 6.96 -6.30 7.70
CA GLU A 103 5.77 -6.16 8.53
C GLU A 103 5.81 -7.29 9.57
N MET A 104 5.67 -6.95 10.84
CA MET A 104 5.76 -7.89 11.96
C MET A 104 4.44 -8.03 12.72
N ALA A 105 3.44 -7.17 12.42
CA ALA A 105 2.10 -7.27 13.00
C ALA A 105 1.36 -8.52 12.48
N SER A 106 0.10 -8.63 12.71
CA SER A 106 -0.81 -9.78 12.55
C SER A 106 -0.50 -10.81 11.42
N ASN A 107 0.20 -10.42 10.37
CA ASN A 107 0.62 -11.31 9.28
C ASN A 107 2.07 -10.98 8.84
N PRO A 108 3.08 -11.51 9.55
CA PRO A 108 4.48 -11.22 9.29
C PRO A 108 4.92 -11.56 7.87
N ARG A 109 5.50 -10.57 7.16
CA ARG A 109 5.93 -10.74 5.77
C ARG A 109 6.96 -9.70 5.34
N ILE A 110 7.71 -10.03 4.29
CA ILE A 110 8.57 -9.06 3.60
C ILE A 110 7.66 -8.14 2.77
N LEU A 111 7.77 -6.84 3.00
CA LEU A 111 7.08 -5.84 2.20
C LEU A 111 7.93 -5.38 1.03
N ASP A 112 9.06 -4.76 1.29
CA ASP A 112 10.00 -4.31 0.27
C ASP A 112 11.31 -5.10 0.38
N ALA A 113 11.86 -5.53 -0.74
CA ALA A 113 13.19 -6.14 -0.85
C ALA A 113 13.71 -5.84 -2.26
N TYR A 114 14.41 -4.73 -2.43
CA TYR A 114 14.90 -4.31 -3.73
C TYR A 114 16.25 -3.62 -3.69
N MET A 115 16.91 -3.60 -4.83
CA MET A 115 18.03 -2.72 -5.15
C MET A 115 17.59 -1.70 -6.19
N LYS A 116 18.12 -0.48 -6.11
CA LYS A 116 17.88 0.58 -7.08
C LYS A 116 19.22 1.16 -7.54
N LEU A 117 19.43 1.17 -8.85
CA LEU A 117 20.54 1.81 -9.52
C LEU A 117 20.13 3.22 -9.97
N ASN A 118 20.78 4.24 -9.41
CA ASN A 118 20.59 5.65 -9.73
C ASN A 118 21.67 6.08 -10.73
N LEU A 119 21.46 5.84 -12.04
CA LEU A 119 22.43 6.16 -13.08
C LEU A 119 22.36 7.63 -13.48
N HIS A 120 21.15 8.17 -13.58
CA HIS A 120 20.84 9.56 -13.89
C HIS A 120 19.47 9.93 -13.31
N ASN A 121 19.18 11.22 -13.10
CA ASN A 121 17.86 11.66 -12.64
C ASN A 121 16.73 11.19 -13.57
N SER A 122 17.00 11.16 -14.87
CA SER A 122 16.04 10.68 -15.87
C SER A 122 16.08 9.18 -16.12
N PHE A 123 17.01 8.43 -15.50
CA PHE A 123 17.13 7.00 -15.72
C PHE A 123 17.65 6.25 -14.49
N GLN A 124 16.77 5.54 -13.86
CA GLN A 124 17.02 4.72 -12.68
C GLN A 124 16.41 3.35 -12.89
N ILE A 125 17.01 2.30 -12.35
CA ILE A 125 16.54 0.92 -12.47
C ILE A 125 16.32 0.37 -11.07
N ARG A 126 15.14 -0.18 -10.81
CA ARG A 126 14.83 -0.92 -9.58
C ARG A 126 14.60 -2.38 -9.91
N ILE A 127 15.23 -3.27 -9.15
CA ILE A 127 15.10 -4.73 -9.26
C ILE A 127 14.74 -5.28 -7.89
N GLY A 128 13.68 -6.09 -7.81
CA GLY A 128 13.20 -6.71 -6.58
C GLY A 128 11.75 -6.41 -6.28
N GLN A 129 11.33 -6.74 -5.05
CA GLN A 129 9.97 -6.55 -4.59
C GLN A 129 9.77 -5.14 -4.03
N GLY A 130 8.78 -4.44 -4.52
CA GLY A 130 8.40 -3.12 -4.03
C GLY A 130 7.04 -2.68 -4.54
N LYS A 131 6.62 -1.49 -4.14
CA LYS A 131 5.37 -0.90 -4.62
C LYS A 131 5.34 -0.84 -6.15
N ILE A 132 4.25 -1.33 -6.74
CA ILE A 132 4.00 -1.19 -8.18
C ILE A 132 3.67 0.27 -8.50
N PRO A 133 4.10 0.79 -9.67
CA PRO A 133 3.81 2.16 -10.09
C PRO A 133 2.36 2.27 -10.63
N PHE A 134 1.41 2.15 -9.73
CA PHE A 134 -0.01 2.20 -10.05
C PHE A 134 -0.75 2.98 -8.97
N THR A 135 -1.61 3.92 -9.38
CA THR A 135 -2.35 4.89 -8.56
C THR A 135 -1.49 5.90 -7.78
N ILE A 136 -2.09 7.00 -7.37
CA ILE A 136 -1.43 8.00 -6.51
C ILE A 136 -1.29 7.46 -5.07
N GLU A 137 -2.33 6.81 -4.55
CA GLU A 137 -2.38 6.41 -3.14
C GLU A 137 -1.47 5.21 -2.84
N ASN A 138 -1.28 4.27 -3.77
CA ASN A 138 -0.49 3.07 -3.52
C ASN A 138 0.96 3.34 -3.04
N PRO A 139 1.74 4.26 -3.60
CA PRO A 139 3.08 4.59 -3.10
C PRO A 139 3.10 5.17 -1.69
N TYR A 140 2.02 5.83 -1.27
CA TYR A 140 1.93 6.43 0.06
C TYR A 140 1.62 5.39 1.14
N ALA A 141 2.03 5.69 2.37
CA ALA A 141 1.58 4.93 3.51
C ALA A 141 0.09 5.22 3.74
N PRO A 142 -0.77 4.21 3.99
CA PRO A 142 -2.20 4.40 4.24
C PRO A 142 -2.49 5.45 5.31
N SER A 143 -1.65 5.51 6.31
CA SER A 143 -1.74 6.42 7.44
C SER A 143 -1.35 7.87 7.14
N PHE A 144 -1.29 8.30 5.87
CA PHE A 144 -0.83 9.67 5.59
C PHE A 144 -1.88 10.73 5.91
N LEU A 145 -3.15 10.51 5.53
CA LEU A 145 -4.26 11.42 5.84
C LEU A 145 -5.33 10.74 6.69
N THR A 146 -5.73 9.55 6.31
CA THR A 146 -6.75 8.74 6.96
C THR A 146 -6.16 7.43 7.45
N ILE A 147 -6.78 6.81 8.43
CA ILE A 147 -6.34 5.51 8.97
C ILE A 147 -6.46 4.44 7.89
N ASP A 148 -7.60 4.39 7.19
CA ASP A 148 -7.85 3.42 6.12
C ASP A 148 -7.59 4.00 4.74
N ASN A 149 -7.15 3.13 3.83
CA ASN A 149 -7.12 3.42 2.40
C ASN A 149 -8.54 3.60 1.84
N THR A 150 -8.62 4.16 0.65
CA THR A 150 -9.87 4.21 -0.12
C THR A 150 -10.29 2.80 -0.58
N GLN A 151 -11.60 2.59 -0.77
CA GLN A 151 -12.13 1.29 -1.17
C GLN A 151 -11.56 0.85 -2.52
N VAL A 152 -11.61 1.74 -3.51
CA VAL A 152 -11.17 1.44 -4.87
C VAL A 152 -9.68 1.11 -4.93
N ILE A 153 -8.83 1.80 -4.15
CA ILE A 153 -7.41 1.50 -4.10
C ILE A 153 -7.15 0.17 -3.39
N ASN A 154 -7.87 -0.12 -2.31
CA ASN A 154 -7.78 -1.45 -1.68
C ASN A 154 -8.14 -2.57 -2.65
N ALA A 155 -9.21 -2.39 -3.42
CA ALA A 155 -9.71 -3.41 -4.33
C ALA A 155 -8.89 -3.53 -5.62
N LEU A 156 -8.63 -2.42 -6.31
CA LEU A 156 -8.12 -2.45 -7.68
C LEU A 156 -6.60 -2.23 -7.80
N SER A 157 -5.94 -1.66 -6.78
CA SER A 157 -4.47 -1.52 -6.80
C SER A 157 -3.74 -2.67 -6.09
N GLY A 158 -4.47 -3.63 -5.53
CA GLY A 158 -3.90 -4.72 -4.76
C GLY A 158 -3.30 -4.29 -3.41
N MET A 159 -3.68 -3.13 -2.87
CA MET A 159 -3.27 -2.74 -1.51
C MET A 159 -3.98 -3.57 -0.45
N GLY A 160 -5.24 -3.88 -0.65
CA GLY A 160 -6.00 -4.90 0.06
C GLY A 160 -6.01 -6.22 -0.71
N SER A 161 -7.07 -6.99 -0.55
CA SER A 161 -7.39 -8.12 -1.41
C SER A 161 -8.14 -7.64 -2.64
N ASP A 162 -7.82 -8.16 -3.80
CA ASP A 162 -8.65 -7.96 -4.97
C ASP A 162 -9.94 -8.81 -4.80
N PRO A 163 -11.11 -8.20 -4.59
CA PRO A 163 -12.35 -8.93 -4.28
C PRO A 163 -12.91 -9.67 -5.49
N LEU A 164 -12.34 -9.47 -6.67
CA LEU A 164 -12.73 -10.12 -7.92
C LEU A 164 -12.00 -11.44 -8.13
N ILE A 165 -10.86 -11.63 -7.47
CA ILE A 165 -10.01 -12.79 -7.65
C ILE A 165 -10.03 -13.65 -6.38
N ALA A 166 -10.39 -14.92 -6.54
CA ALA A 166 -10.39 -15.87 -5.44
C ALA A 166 -9.00 -16.04 -4.83
N ASN A 167 -8.94 -16.41 -3.54
CA ASN A 167 -7.73 -16.74 -2.78
C ASN A 167 -6.84 -15.60 -2.33
N ASN A 168 -7.25 -14.35 -2.46
CA ASN A 168 -6.61 -13.20 -1.80
C ASN A 168 -5.09 -13.05 -2.07
N LYS A 169 -4.61 -13.46 -3.25
CA LYS A 169 -3.19 -13.53 -3.60
C LYS A 169 -2.54 -12.16 -3.80
N TYR A 170 -3.31 -11.13 -4.16
CA TYR A 170 -2.84 -9.88 -4.75
C TYR A 170 -2.73 -8.70 -3.77
N GLY A 171 -2.63 -8.98 -2.46
CA GLY A 171 -2.56 -7.94 -1.44
C GLY A 171 -1.24 -7.19 -1.35
N GLY A 172 -1.27 -5.98 -0.76
CA GLY A 172 -0.08 -5.22 -0.38
C GLY A 172 0.39 -4.18 -1.38
N GLY A 173 -0.14 -4.14 -2.60
CA GLY A 173 0.24 -3.19 -3.67
C GLY A 173 1.70 -3.30 -4.10
N ARG A 174 2.29 -4.47 -3.93
CA ARG A 174 3.70 -4.77 -4.18
C ARG A 174 3.85 -6.04 -4.97
N GLU A 175 4.85 -6.06 -5.85
CA GLU A 175 5.21 -7.23 -6.62
C GLU A 175 6.72 -7.32 -6.84
N MET A 176 7.20 -8.52 -7.11
CA MET A 176 8.56 -8.77 -7.57
C MET A 176 8.66 -8.41 -9.04
N GLY A 177 9.70 -7.66 -9.44
CA GLY A 177 9.89 -7.28 -10.83
C GLY A 177 11.07 -6.35 -11.06
N VAL A 178 11.07 -5.76 -12.24
CA VAL A 178 12.05 -4.76 -12.69
C VAL A 178 11.29 -3.53 -13.16
N ALA A 179 11.73 -2.35 -12.72
CA ALA A 179 11.16 -1.08 -13.14
C ALA A 179 12.25 -0.09 -13.51
N ILE A 180 12.00 0.70 -14.55
CA ILE A 180 12.76 1.89 -14.92
C ILE A 180 11.95 3.13 -14.56
N MET A 181 12.63 4.15 -14.03
CA MET A 181 11.98 5.37 -13.59
C MET A 181 12.90 6.57 -13.75
N GLY A 182 12.31 7.76 -13.77
CA GLY A 182 13.06 9.00 -13.84
C GLY A 182 12.20 10.22 -14.02
N GLY A 183 12.87 11.37 -14.09
CA GLY A 183 12.25 12.65 -14.27
C GLY A 183 12.91 13.47 -15.38
N PHE A 184 12.11 14.30 -16.02
CA PHE A 184 12.55 15.23 -17.07
C PHE A 184 12.08 16.64 -16.75
N ILE A 185 12.77 17.63 -17.32
CA ILE A 185 12.48 19.05 -17.17
C ILE A 185 12.56 19.47 -15.70
N GLU A 186 13.79 19.51 -15.19
CA GLU A 186 14.05 19.92 -13.81
C GLU A 186 13.73 21.41 -13.60
N ARG A 187 12.95 21.73 -12.56
CA ARG A 187 12.61 23.08 -12.11
C ARG A 187 12.67 23.14 -10.60
N GLU A 188 13.42 24.10 -10.03
CA GLU A 188 13.43 24.44 -8.60
C GLU A 188 13.42 23.21 -7.65
N GLY A 189 14.18 22.15 -8.02
CA GLY A 189 14.34 20.94 -7.23
C GLY A 189 13.21 19.91 -7.36
N TYR A 190 12.43 19.97 -8.47
CA TYR A 190 11.49 18.92 -8.86
C TYR A 190 11.51 18.70 -10.38
N SER A 191 11.17 17.50 -10.83
CA SER A 191 10.98 17.20 -12.24
C SER A 191 9.53 17.44 -12.65
N VAL A 192 9.32 18.14 -13.76
CA VAL A 192 7.97 18.45 -14.28
C VAL A 192 7.28 17.18 -14.78
N ILE A 193 8.00 16.30 -15.45
CA ILE A 193 7.50 15.02 -15.97
C ILE A 193 8.22 13.91 -15.23
N ASN A 194 7.49 12.99 -14.62
CA ASN A 194 8.05 11.78 -13.99
C ASN A 194 7.39 10.55 -14.59
N TYR A 195 8.17 9.51 -14.80
CA TYR A 195 7.69 8.23 -15.30
C TYR A 195 8.21 7.08 -14.43
N ASN A 196 7.45 5.99 -14.40
CA ASN A 196 7.85 4.74 -13.79
C ASN A 196 7.16 3.61 -14.55
N ILE A 197 7.93 2.74 -15.20
CA ILE A 197 7.41 1.65 -16.03
C ILE A 197 8.13 0.38 -15.62
N GLY A 198 7.41 -0.73 -15.48
CA GLY A 198 8.01 -1.98 -15.06
C GLY A 198 7.29 -3.23 -15.53
N ILE A 199 7.98 -4.33 -15.38
CA ILE A 199 7.51 -5.70 -15.62
C ILE A 199 7.54 -6.43 -14.27
N PHE A 200 6.43 -7.03 -13.90
CA PHE A 200 6.23 -7.66 -12.60
C PHE A 200 5.62 -9.05 -12.76
N ASN A 201 5.73 -9.87 -11.70
CA ASN A 201 5.19 -11.23 -11.73
C ASN A 201 3.67 -11.30 -11.93
N GLY A 202 2.92 -10.26 -11.55
CA GLY A 202 1.47 -10.25 -11.69
C GLY A 202 0.68 -10.96 -10.59
N ASN A 203 1.35 -11.56 -9.61
CA ASN A 203 0.75 -12.43 -8.59
C ASN A 203 0.69 -11.82 -7.19
N GLY A 204 1.11 -10.55 -7.04
CA GLY A 204 1.13 -9.84 -5.76
C GLY A 204 2.37 -10.11 -4.92
N ILE A 205 2.27 -9.78 -3.64
CA ILE A 205 3.39 -9.76 -2.70
C ILE A 205 3.82 -11.18 -2.27
N ASN A 206 5.14 -11.45 -2.32
CA ASN A 206 5.76 -12.71 -1.88
C ASN A 206 5.25 -13.96 -2.61
N VAL A 207 4.70 -13.80 -3.81
CA VAL A 207 4.19 -14.89 -4.64
C VAL A 207 5.05 -15.04 -5.89
N LYS A 208 5.38 -16.28 -6.23
CA LYS A 208 6.04 -16.60 -7.50
C LYS A 208 5.03 -16.53 -8.63
N ASN A 209 5.52 -16.27 -9.84
CA ASN A 209 4.70 -16.35 -11.04
C ASN A 209 4.19 -17.80 -11.23
N ASP A 210 2.88 -17.97 -11.40
CA ASP A 210 2.19 -19.28 -11.52
C ASP A 210 1.45 -19.47 -12.84
N ASN A 211 1.57 -18.50 -13.78
CA ASN A 211 0.86 -18.53 -15.06
C ASN A 211 1.72 -18.22 -16.28
N LEU A 212 3.05 -18.14 -16.12
CA LEU A 212 4.03 -17.82 -17.18
C LEU A 212 3.76 -16.48 -17.89
N SER A 213 2.93 -15.61 -17.30
CA SER A 213 2.65 -14.27 -17.81
C SER A 213 3.21 -13.22 -16.84
N PHE A 214 3.47 -12.02 -17.35
CA PHE A 214 3.94 -10.89 -16.56
C PHE A 214 2.93 -9.76 -16.62
N ALA A 215 2.87 -8.97 -15.54
CA ALA A 215 2.14 -7.72 -15.55
C ALA A 215 3.05 -6.57 -16.01
N TYR A 216 2.55 -5.76 -16.93
CA TYR A 216 3.19 -4.52 -17.39
C TYR A 216 2.50 -3.35 -16.70
N VAL A 217 3.27 -2.57 -15.95
CA VAL A 217 2.72 -1.45 -15.16
C VAL A 217 3.45 -0.17 -15.52
N GLY A 218 2.69 0.87 -15.81
CA GLY A 218 3.24 2.17 -16.17
C GLY A 218 2.52 3.31 -15.47
N GLN A 219 3.29 4.33 -15.09
CA GLN A 219 2.82 5.55 -14.43
C GLN A 219 3.48 6.75 -15.07
N LEU A 220 2.69 7.78 -15.32
CA LEU A 220 3.11 9.11 -15.75
C LEU A 220 2.57 10.16 -14.77
N GLU A 221 3.45 11.02 -14.28
CA GLU A 221 3.08 12.17 -13.47
C GLU A 221 3.55 13.46 -14.14
N ILE A 222 2.68 14.46 -14.22
CA ILE A 222 2.98 15.80 -14.71
C ILE A 222 2.77 16.79 -13.57
N LYS A 223 3.81 17.56 -13.23
CA LYS A 223 3.82 18.59 -12.19
C LYS A 223 4.01 19.97 -12.82
N PRO A 224 2.94 20.66 -13.21
CA PRO A 224 3.05 22.01 -13.79
C PRO A 224 3.69 23.00 -12.81
N ILE A 225 3.39 22.84 -11.53
CA ILE A 225 3.99 23.51 -10.39
C ILE A 225 4.35 22.47 -9.32
N LYS A 226 5.26 22.80 -8.41
CA LYS A 226 5.80 21.89 -7.39
C LYS A 226 4.73 21.15 -6.59
N ASP A 227 3.66 21.85 -6.24
CA ASP A 227 2.62 21.34 -5.33
C ASP A 227 1.42 20.70 -6.06
N LEU A 228 1.34 20.79 -7.40
CA LEU A 228 0.26 20.22 -8.19
C LEU A 228 0.78 19.11 -9.09
N LYS A 229 0.14 17.95 -9.00
CA LYS A 229 0.45 16.75 -9.76
C LYS A 229 -0.80 16.22 -10.46
N PHE A 230 -0.69 15.94 -11.74
CA PHE A 230 -1.60 15.11 -12.51
C PHE A 230 -0.97 13.72 -12.70
N HIS A 231 -1.79 12.70 -12.67
CA HIS A 231 -1.35 11.31 -12.68
C HIS A 231 -2.18 10.50 -13.65
N ALA A 232 -1.51 9.62 -14.39
CA ALA A 232 -2.14 8.54 -15.14
C ALA A 232 -1.32 7.26 -14.98
N SER A 233 -1.98 6.13 -14.82
CA SER A 233 -1.31 4.83 -14.76
C SER A 233 -2.15 3.70 -15.33
N ALA A 234 -1.47 2.64 -15.78
CA ALA A 234 -2.07 1.42 -16.27
C ALA A 234 -1.35 0.21 -15.70
N TYR A 235 -2.12 -0.81 -15.37
CA TYR A 235 -1.69 -2.16 -15.03
C TYR A 235 -2.31 -3.11 -16.04
N LEU A 236 -1.50 -3.75 -16.86
CA LEU A 236 -1.90 -4.71 -17.88
C LEU A 236 -1.33 -6.07 -17.47
N GLY A 237 -2.19 -7.00 -17.09
CA GLY A 237 -1.75 -8.29 -16.57
C GLY A 237 -2.76 -9.40 -16.78
N GLU A 238 -2.30 -10.59 -16.48
CA GLU A 238 -3.08 -11.81 -16.49
C GLU A 238 -2.89 -12.54 -15.16
N TYR A 239 -3.83 -13.39 -14.80
CA TYR A 239 -3.77 -14.21 -13.60
C TYR A 239 -4.28 -15.62 -13.86
N LYS A 240 -3.89 -16.57 -13.03
CA LYS A 240 -4.40 -17.93 -13.11
C LYS A 240 -5.79 -17.99 -12.49
N LEU A 241 -6.83 -18.19 -13.31
CA LEU A 241 -8.21 -18.30 -12.89
C LEU A 241 -8.47 -19.69 -12.29
N ASN A 242 -8.07 -20.75 -13.01
CA ASN A 242 -8.15 -22.16 -12.62
C ASN A 242 -7.09 -22.98 -13.37
N ASP A 243 -7.11 -24.30 -13.24
CA ASP A 243 -6.12 -25.17 -13.91
C ASP A 243 -6.31 -25.26 -15.44
N SER A 244 -7.48 -24.90 -15.95
CA SER A 244 -7.77 -24.86 -17.40
C SER A 244 -7.50 -23.50 -18.00
N VAL A 245 -7.60 -22.40 -17.22
CA VAL A 245 -7.37 -21.02 -17.67
C VAL A 245 -6.24 -20.39 -16.86
N GLU A 246 -5.03 -20.46 -17.42
CA GLU A 246 -3.81 -19.94 -16.78
C GLU A 246 -3.63 -18.42 -17.01
N LYS A 247 -4.33 -17.81 -17.98
CA LYS A 247 -4.10 -16.43 -18.44
C LYS A 247 -5.39 -15.63 -18.56
N ALA A 248 -6.14 -15.54 -17.47
CA ALA A 248 -7.33 -14.70 -17.39
C ALA A 248 -6.94 -13.21 -17.30
N LEU A 249 -7.66 -12.35 -18.01
CA LEU A 249 -7.38 -10.91 -18.11
C LEU A 249 -7.56 -10.20 -16.76
N ARG A 250 -6.60 -9.33 -16.41
CA ARG A 250 -6.64 -8.43 -15.25
C ARG A 250 -6.04 -7.08 -15.59
N ASN A 251 -6.83 -6.20 -16.19
CA ASN A 251 -6.39 -4.86 -16.56
C ASN A 251 -6.98 -3.79 -15.63
N ARG A 252 -6.15 -2.81 -15.27
CA ARG A 252 -6.51 -1.70 -14.39
C ARG A 252 -5.96 -0.39 -14.94
N TYR A 253 -6.69 0.69 -14.75
CA TYR A 253 -6.31 2.03 -15.19
C TYR A 253 -6.66 3.02 -14.09
N ALA A 254 -5.87 4.10 -13.99
CA ALA A 254 -6.13 5.16 -13.03
C ALA A 254 -5.74 6.52 -13.62
N VAL A 255 -6.55 7.53 -13.30
CA VAL A 255 -6.24 8.94 -13.54
C VAL A 255 -6.59 9.74 -12.31
N GLY A 256 -5.80 10.77 -12.01
CA GLY A 256 -6.04 11.56 -10.81
C GLY A 256 -5.21 12.83 -10.75
N ALA A 257 -5.46 13.59 -9.70
CA ALA A 257 -4.71 14.80 -9.38
C ALA A 257 -4.50 14.93 -7.87
N GLU A 258 -3.39 15.54 -7.51
CA GLU A 258 -3.05 15.88 -6.14
C GLU A 258 -2.48 17.30 -6.08
N TYR A 259 -3.04 18.11 -5.17
CA TYR A 259 -2.44 19.36 -4.74
C TYR A 259 -1.97 19.20 -3.30
N SER A 260 -0.67 19.36 -3.06
CA SER A 260 -0.05 19.14 -1.75
C SER A 260 0.90 20.28 -1.42
N SER A 261 0.37 21.30 -0.75
CA SER A 261 1.12 22.41 -0.19
C SER A 261 1.46 22.18 1.29
N LYS A 262 2.07 23.16 1.93
CA LYS A 262 2.29 23.09 3.40
C LYS A 262 0.98 22.99 4.17
N THR A 263 -0.06 23.72 3.75
CA THR A 263 -1.33 23.86 4.45
C THR A 263 -2.43 22.98 3.91
N TRP A 264 -2.58 22.88 2.60
CA TRP A 264 -3.63 22.10 1.95
C TRP A 264 -3.12 20.80 1.38
N MET A 265 -3.89 19.74 1.51
CA MET A 265 -3.78 18.53 0.74
C MET A 265 -5.13 18.18 0.14
N LEU A 266 -5.19 18.20 -1.20
CA LEU A 266 -6.35 17.80 -1.99
C LEU A 266 -5.92 16.64 -2.88
N ARG A 267 -6.67 15.56 -2.92
CA ARG A 267 -6.39 14.40 -3.79
C ARG A 267 -7.69 13.82 -4.29
N SER A 268 -7.70 13.48 -5.57
CA SER A 268 -8.80 12.78 -6.20
C SER A 268 -8.25 11.83 -7.25
N GLU A 269 -8.86 10.66 -7.37
CA GLU A 269 -8.46 9.65 -8.33
C GLU A 269 -9.67 8.81 -8.75
N TYR A 270 -9.77 8.52 -10.04
CA TYR A 270 -10.69 7.57 -10.62
C TYR A 270 -9.91 6.35 -11.09
N VAL A 271 -10.34 5.18 -10.67
CA VAL A 271 -9.70 3.89 -10.99
C VAL A 271 -10.74 2.96 -11.57
N TRP A 272 -10.40 2.30 -12.67
CA TRP A 272 -11.30 1.33 -13.29
C TRP A 272 -10.52 0.14 -13.82
N GLY A 273 -11.23 -0.94 -14.12
CA GLY A 273 -10.59 -2.12 -14.66
C GLY A 273 -11.56 -3.17 -15.16
N VAL A 274 -10.98 -4.15 -15.82
CA VAL A 274 -11.67 -5.34 -16.34
C VAL A 274 -10.98 -6.57 -15.78
N THR A 275 -11.78 -7.52 -15.30
CA THR A 275 -11.31 -8.83 -14.82
C THR A 275 -12.13 -9.93 -15.47
N GLU A 276 -11.45 -10.87 -16.10
CA GLU A 276 -12.07 -12.09 -16.58
C GLU A 276 -12.32 -13.04 -15.41
N LEU A 277 -13.58 -13.45 -15.20
CA LEU A 277 -14.00 -14.27 -14.06
C LEU A 277 -14.52 -15.66 -14.45
N ASN A 278 -14.75 -15.90 -15.74
CA ASN A 278 -15.35 -17.12 -16.24
C ASN A 278 -14.78 -17.44 -17.62
N ASP A 279 -14.48 -18.70 -17.86
CA ASP A 279 -13.99 -19.26 -19.11
C ASP A 279 -15.06 -20.02 -19.91
N ASP A 280 -16.29 -20.10 -19.39
CA ASP A 280 -17.40 -20.77 -20.09
C ASP A 280 -17.88 -19.89 -21.27
N PRO A 281 -17.63 -20.30 -22.54
CA PRO A 281 -18.06 -19.52 -23.71
C PRO A 281 -19.59 -19.41 -23.86
N LEU A 282 -20.34 -20.21 -23.11
CA LEU A 282 -21.81 -20.14 -23.06
C LEU A 282 -22.33 -19.25 -21.94
N ALA A 283 -21.43 -18.80 -21.05
CA ALA A 283 -21.79 -17.88 -19.97
C ALA A 283 -22.22 -16.50 -20.54
N PRO A 284 -23.15 -15.79 -19.91
CA PRO A 284 -23.46 -14.42 -20.28
C PRO A 284 -22.19 -13.53 -20.26
N ALA A 285 -22.03 -12.66 -21.25
CA ALA A 285 -20.86 -11.77 -21.37
C ALA A 285 -20.60 -10.93 -20.10
N SER A 286 -21.64 -10.63 -19.34
CA SER A 286 -21.55 -9.93 -18.03
C SER A 286 -20.85 -10.73 -16.93
N THR A 287 -20.72 -12.05 -17.09
CA THR A 287 -20.01 -12.92 -16.15
C THR A 287 -18.60 -13.28 -16.64
N MET A 288 -18.31 -13.09 -17.94
CA MET A 288 -16.99 -13.36 -18.51
C MET A 288 -16.00 -12.24 -18.18
N ASN A 289 -16.38 -10.98 -18.41
CA ASN A 289 -15.50 -9.81 -18.22
C ASN A 289 -16.18 -8.80 -17.31
N GLN A 290 -15.90 -8.88 -16.02
CA GLN A 290 -16.46 -7.94 -15.07
C GLN A 290 -15.71 -6.60 -15.10
N LYS A 291 -16.45 -5.52 -15.30
CA LYS A 291 -15.96 -4.15 -15.17
C LYS A 291 -16.15 -3.67 -13.74
N SER A 292 -15.13 -3.06 -13.19
CA SER A 292 -15.11 -2.48 -11.84
C SER A 292 -14.56 -1.08 -11.91
N ASP A 293 -15.11 -0.18 -11.11
CA ASP A 293 -14.61 1.19 -11.03
C ASP A 293 -14.81 1.80 -9.63
N GLY A 294 -14.14 2.90 -9.39
CA GLY A 294 -14.35 3.69 -8.20
C GLY A 294 -13.64 5.02 -8.29
N PHE A 295 -14.08 5.90 -7.41
CA PHE A 295 -13.62 7.27 -7.32
C PHE A 295 -13.49 7.67 -5.87
N TYR A 296 -12.45 8.44 -5.56
CA TYR A 296 -12.38 9.12 -4.29
C TYR A 296 -11.94 10.57 -4.44
N ALA A 297 -12.39 11.39 -3.51
CA ALA A 297 -11.90 12.74 -3.31
C ALA A 297 -11.66 12.96 -1.81
N GLN A 298 -10.51 13.53 -1.47
CA GLN A 298 -10.18 13.84 -0.08
C GLN A 298 -9.51 15.19 0.03
N ALA A 299 -9.76 15.86 1.17
CA ALA A 299 -9.20 17.15 1.51
C ALA A 299 -8.76 17.16 2.96
N ALA A 300 -7.60 17.77 3.23
CA ALA A 300 -7.13 18.04 4.58
C ALA A 300 -6.48 19.43 4.63
N TYR A 301 -6.52 20.02 5.82
CA TYR A 301 -5.90 21.32 6.09
C TYR A 301 -5.02 21.26 7.34
N ASN A 302 -3.77 21.68 7.24
CA ASN A 302 -2.81 21.67 8.33
C ASN A 302 -2.83 22.99 9.10
N PHE A 303 -3.24 22.95 10.36
CA PHE A 303 -3.09 24.03 11.34
C PHE A 303 -1.77 23.84 12.09
N TYR A 304 -0.89 24.83 12.01
CA TYR A 304 0.38 24.84 12.73
C TYR A 304 0.25 25.59 14.05
N LEU A 305 0.25 24.88 15.15
CA LEU A 305 0.08 25.39 16.49
C LEU A 305 1.45 25.59 17.16
N LYS A 306 1.82 26.83 17.40
CA LYS A 306 3.05 27.16 18.14
C LYS A 306 2.81 26.99 19.65
N CYS A 307 3.59 26.14 20.28
CA CYS A 307 3.55 25.90 21.73
C CYS A 307 4.48 26.86 22.47
N LYS A 308 4.23 27.09 23.76
CA LYS A 308 5.04 27.95 24.62
C LYS A 308 6.52 27.52 24.72
N ASN A 309 6.81 26.21 24.51
CA ASN A 309 8.15 25.63 24.50
C ASN A 309 8.88 25.78 23.14
N GLY A 310 8.35 26.58 22.20
CA GLY A 310 8.91 26.78 20.87
C GLY A 310 8.68 25.65 19.85
N LYS A 311 8.08 24.53 20.26
CA LYS A 311 7.73 23.43 19.36
C LYS A 311 6.47 23.79 18.56
N THR A 312 6.42 23.28 17.32
CA THR A 312 5.22 23.38 16.47
C THR A 312 4.51 22.04 16.41
N GLN A 313 3.24 22.04 16.75
CA GLN A 313 2.35 20.89 16.57
C GLN A 313 1.54 21.09 15.30
N THR A 314 1.09 19.99 14.69
CA THR A 314 0.21 20.05 13.52
C THR A 314 -1.09 19.33 13.82
N LEU A 315 -2.19 20.06 13.67
CA LEU A 315 -3.55 19.53 13.74
C LEU A 315 -4.14 19.59 12.34
N TYR A 316 -4.76 18.50 11.87
CA TYR A 316 -5.41 18.51 10.55
C TYR A 316 -6.76 17.80 10.57
N PRO A 317 -7.85 18.51 10.30
CA PRO A 317 -9.10 17.90 9.88
C PRO A 317 -8.93 17.31 8.48
N VAL A 318 -9.65 16.23 8.22
CA VAL A 318 -9.70 15.53 6.95
C VAL A 318 -11.11 15.10 6.63
N VAL A 319 -11.51 15.23 5.38
CA VAL A 319 -12.76 14.70 4.84
C VAL A 319 -12.48 13.88 3.59
N ARG A 320 -13.26 12.84 3.36
CA ARG A 320 -13.15 11.98 2.18
C ARG A 320 -14.52 11.48 1.74
N TYR A 321 -14.76 11.55 0.46
CA TYR A 321 -15.81 10.79 -0.23
C TYR A 321 -15.15 9.65 -0.99
N ASP A 322 -15.74 8.47 -0.99
CA ASP A 322 -15.18 7.24 -1.52
C ASP A 322 -16.31 6.39 -2.12
N TYR A 323 -16.26 6.15 -3.41
CA TYR A 323 -17.19 5.33 -4.15
C TYR A 323 -16.46 4.13 -4.76
N TYR A 324 -17.08 2.97 -4.69
CA TYR A 324 -16.57 1.76 -5.34
C TYR A 324 -17.72 0.91 -5.87
N ALA A 325 -17.58 0.45 -7.11
CA ALA A 325 -18.43 -0.52 -7.78
C ALA A 325 -17.62 -1.79 -8.08
N LYS A 326 -17.91 -2.87 -7.36
CA LYS A 326 -17.32 -4.18 -7.65
C LYS A 326 -17.71 -4.66 -9.06
N ASN A 327 -18.93 -4.40 -9.46
CA ASN A 327 -19.41 -4.53 -10.84
C ASN A 327 -20.12 -3.22 -11.21
N SER A 328 -19.59 -2.49 -12.20
CA SER A 328 -20.14 -1.20 -12.63
C SER A 328 -21.46 -1.33 -13.38
N GLU A 329 -21.80 -2.51 -13.90
CA GLU A 329 -23.00 -2.76 -14.71
C GLU A 329 -24.24 -3.10 -13.87
N VAL A 330 -24.04 -3.43 -12.58
CA VAL A 330 -25.15 -3.76 -11.65
C VAL A 330 -25.05 -2.94 -10.38
N ASN A 331 -26.17 -2.76 -9.68
CA ASN A 331 -26.19 -2.02 -8.42
C ASN A 331 -25.67 -2.83 -7.23
N ALA A 332 -25.74 -4.16 -7.28
CA ALA A 332 -25.24 -5.02 -6.24
C ALA A 332 -23.72 -4.88 -6.08
N GLY A 333 -23.26 -4.65 -4.85
CA GLY A 333 -21.84 -4.47 -4.55
C GLY A 333 -21.27 -3.07 -4.85
N LYS A 334 -22.11 -2.08 -5.14
CA LYS A 334 -21.75 -0.67 -5.14
C LYS A 334 -21.83 -0.09 -3.73
N SER A 335 -20.87 0.73 -3.36
CA SER A 335 -20.82 1.33 -2.02
C SER A 335 -20.26 2.74 -2.06
N THR A 336 -20.72 3.56 -1.13
CA THR A 336 -20.20 4.90 -0.87
C THR A 336 -19.80 5.04 0.59
N TYR A 337 -18.64 5.64 0.85
CA TYR A 337 -18.18 5.94 2.19
C TYR A 337 -17.93 7.45 2.32
N TRP A 338 -18.42 8.01 3.40
CA TRP A 338 -18.17 9.39 3.80
C TRP A 338 -17.33 9.37 5.06
N LEU A 339 -16.15 9.91 5.01
CA LEU A 339 -15.23 9.96 6.14
C LEU A 339 -15.00 11.40 6.57
N ALA A 340 -15.10 11.63 7.86
CA ALA A 340 -14.59 12.81 8.52
C ALA A 340 -13.62 12.41 9.62
N GLY A 341 -12.53 13.13 9.77
CA GLY A 341 -11.51 12.76 10.73
C GLY A 341 -10.66 13.94 11.16
N ILE A 342 -9.86 13.70 12.16
CA ILE A 342 -8.87 14.62 12.68
C ILE A 342 -7.57 13.86 12.97
N GLY A 343 -6.45 14.47 12.60
CA GLY A 343 -5.13 13.97 12.96
C GLY A 343 -4.34 15.03 13.70
N TRP A 344 -3.52 14.62 14.65
CA TRP A 344 -2.70 15.48 15.47
C TRP A 344 -1.26 14.93 15.57
N TRP A 345 -0.30 15.77 15.21
CA TRP A 345 1.12 15.53 15.41
C TRP A 345 1.60 16.42 16.56
N PRO A 346 1.62 15.95 17.83
CA PRO A 346 2.23 16.71 18.92
C PRO A 346 3.71 16.91 18.72
N GLU A 347 4.37 15.97 18.03
CA GLU A 347 5.78 16.02 17.63
C GLU A 347 6.03 15.18 16.39
N LYS A 348 7.23 15.28 15.80
CA LYS A 348 7.60 14.64 14.54
C LYS A 348 7.41 13.11 14.53
N HIS A 349 7.59 12.46 15.66
CA HIS A 349 7.62 11.00 15.78
C HIS A 349 6.34 10.39 16.32
N LEU A 350 5.38 11.20 16.79
CA LEU A 350 4.13 10.76 17.38
C LEU A 350 2.93 11.36 16.66
N ARG A 351 1.95 10.53 16.32
CA ARG A 351 0.70 10.97 15.70
C ARG A 351 -0.49 10.26 16.32
N PHE A 352 -1.57 11.00 16.51
CA PHE A 352 -2.89 10.49 16.84
C PHE A 352 -3.86 10.80 15.70
N GLN A 353 -4.76 9.88 15.42
CA GLN A 353 -5.82 10.05 14.43
C GLN A 353 -7.13 9.50 14.97
N LEU A 354 -8.23 10.17 14.64
CA LEU A 354 -9.59 9.70 14.85
C LEU A 354 -10.36 9.89 13.56
N ASN A 355 -10.95 8.82 13.04
CA ASN A 355 -11.78 8.82 11.84
C ASN A 355 -13.16 8.24 12.15
N TYR A 356 -14.18 8.90 11.64
CA TYR A 356 -15.55 8.38 11.56
C TYR A 356 -15.90 8.18 10.09
N THR A 357 -16.41 7.00 9.76
CA THR A 357 -16.81 6.65 8.40
C THR A 357 -18.25 6.17 8.39
N LEU A 358 -19.10 6.86 7.65
CA LEU A 358 -20.43 6.40 7.31
C LEU A 358 -20.34 5.55 6.05
N ARG A 359 -20.76 4.28 6.14
CA ARG A 359 -20.72 3.28 5.06
C ARG A 359 -22.13 3.03 4.54
N HIS A 360 -22.30 3.11 3.23
CA HIS A 360 -23.56 2.84 2.57
C HIS A 360 -23.35 1.90 1.38
N GLU A 361 -24.05 0.79 1.36
CA GLU A 361 -24.17 -0.07 0.17
C GLU A 361 -25.38 0.37 -0.65
N ILE A 362 -25.18 0.70 -1.93
CA ILE A 362 -26.24 1.22 -2.80
C ILE A 362 -27.31 0.16 -2.97
N GLY A 363 -28.58 0.56 -2.81
CA GLY A 363 -29.72 -0.33 -2.83
C GLY A 363 -30.05 -0.99 -1.49
N LYS A 364 -29.31 -0.65 -0.42
CA LYS A 364 -29.59 -1.08 0.96
C LYS A 364 -30.03 0.10 1.82
N GLU A 365 -30.95 -0.13 2.74
CA GLU A 365 -31.51 0.93 3.62
C GLU A 365 -30.61 1.27 4.80
N ASN A 366 -29.87 0.27 5.31
CA ASN A 366 -29.11 0.44 6.54
C ASN A 366 -27.72 1.02 6.28
N LEU A 367 -27.32 1.97 7.13
CA LEU A 367 -26.02 2.58 7.14
C LEU A 367 -25.11 1.88 8.16
N GLY A 368 -23.85 1.72 7.79
CA GLY A 368 -22.80 1.24 8.70
C GLY A 368 -22.02 2.42 9.31
N HIS A 369 -21.83 2.39 10.61
CA HIS A 369 -21.06 3.37 11.37
C HIS A 369 -19.72 2.76 11.76
N TYR A 370 -18.63 3.38 11.36
CA TYR A 370 -17.29 2.91 11.67
C TYR A 370 -16.45 4.03 12.29
N VAL A 371 -15.92 3.76 13.46
CA VAL A 371 -14.98 4.64 14.16
C VAL A 371 -13.63 3.94 14.24
N ALA A 372 -12.58 4.63 13.87
CA ALA A 372 -11.21 4.16 14.05
C ALA A 372 -10.38 5.24 14.74
N ALA A 373 -9.64 4.85 15.78
CA ALA A 373 -8.67 5.69 16.46
C ALA A 373 -7.28 5.02 16.35
N GLN A 374 -6.24 5.79 16.03
CA GLN A 374 -4.89 5.25 15.85
C GLN A 374 -3.84 6.13 16.50
N ALA A 375 -2.91 5.48 17.20
CA ALA A 375 -1.66 6.09 17.65
C ALA A 375 -0.50 5.51 16.82
N THR A 376 0.31 6.38 16.21
CA THR A 376 1.48 6.00 15.40
C THR A 376 2.75 6.56 16.05
N VAL A 377 3.72 5.69 16.31
CA VAL A 377 5.09 6.08 16.65
C VAL A 377 6.00 5.76 15.47
N LYS A 378 6.89 6.71 15.12
CA LYS A 378 7.92 6.56 14.07
C LYS A 378 9.31 6.74 14.67
N PHE A 379 10.26 5.92 14.29
CA PHE A 379 11.65 5.99 14.72
C PHE A 379 12.64 5.78 13.58
#